data_dfd9b8f000a0fe5fe562532911cd5183
#
_entry.id   dfd9b8f000a0fe5fe562532911cd5183
#
_cell.length_a   1.000
_cell.length_b   1.000
_cell.length_c   1.000
_cell.angle_alpha   90.00
_cell.angle_beta   90.00
_cell.angle_gamma   90.00
#
_symmetry.space_group_name_H-M   'P 1'
#
loop_
_entity.id
_entity.type
_entity.pdbx_description
1 polymer ?
#
loop_
_entity_poly.entity_id
_entity_poly.type
_entity_poly.pdbx_seq_one_letter_code
_entity_poly.pdbx_strand_id
1 'polypeptide(L)'
;MNYSIVFYIIGWILNFEAAFMALPTAVALIYRESEVWCFLATMAVCLMVGMLLVRRKPKNQIFYVAESFVAVSLSWVLLSVMGAVPFVLSGYIPNPIDALFETVSGFTTTGASILSSVEQLPKCLLFWRSFTHWIGGMGVLVFLLSVLPMVGGSHMNLMKAESPGPIVSRLVPKVQMTAKLLYQIYLGMTILEAVILILGKMPIFDAITITVGTAGTGGFAIRNDSLASYTAFQKNVVTVFMILFGVNFNFYFFLLMRKMGQAFKMQEVRAYFLIIASAVGIITVNTVSLCGNALQAFQDAAFQVGSVITTTGYATVDFDKWPQLSRTIMVLLMFIGACAGSTGGGIKVSRVLILLKSVKKELKQYLHPSVVEKIKMDGKIVEHEVVRSTNVFMVAYVLIFAVSVLLISLDEYDLVTNFTAVTATFNNIGPGLALVGPTGNFGFFSNFSKLVLIFDMLAGRLEIFPVLLLFSRETWKRF
;
A
#
# COMPACT_ATOMS: atom_id res chain seq x y z
N MET A 1 -21.59 -19.22 -6.94
CA MET A 1 -20.14 -18.98 -6.76
C MET A 1 -19.35 -20.26 -7.05
N ASN A 2 -18.27 -20.18 -7.80
CA ASN A 2 -17.39 -21.32 -8.09
C ASN A 2 -16.30 -21.46 -7.02
N TYR A 3 -16.61 -22.14 -5.92
CA TYR A 3 -15.69 -22.34 -4.80
C TYR A 3 -14.40 -23.07 -5.21
N SER A 4 -14.47 -23.99 -6.18
CA SER A 4 -13.31 -24.80 -6.60
C SER A 4 -12.18 -23.93 -7.15
N ILE A 5 -12.51 -22.86 -7.88
CA ILE A 5 -11.51 -21.96 -8.45
C ILE A 5 -10.95 -20.99 -7.40
N VAL A 6 -11.78 -20.54 -6.43
CA VAL A 6 -11.32 -19.73 -5.31
C VAL A 6 -10.30 -20.50 -4.48
N PHE A 7 -10.59 -21.74 -4.09
CA PHE A 7 -9.65 -22.58 -3.37
C PHE A 7 -8.38 -22.91 -4.16
N TYR A 8 -8.49 -23.09 -5.46
CA TYR A 8 -7.33 -23.33 -6.33
C TYR A 8 -6.38 -22.12 -6.34
N ILE A 9 -6.92 -20.90 -6.42
CA ILE A 9 -6.11 -19.66 -6.34
C ILE A 9 -5.46 -19.51 -4.97
N ILE A 10 -6.23 -19.70 -3.90
CA ILE A 10 -5.73 -19.66 -2.53
C ILE A 10 -4.57 -20.65 -2.36
N GLY A 11 -4.72 -21.86 -2.88
CA GLY A 11 -3.66 -22.87 -2.83
C GLY A 11 -2.36 -22.40 -3.50
N TRP A 12 -2.44 -21.76 -4.66
CA TRP A 12 -1.27 -21.21 -5.32
C TRP A 12 -0.65 -20.07 -4.52
N ILE A 13 -1.46 -19.21 -3.92
CA ILE A 13 -0.96 -18.10 -3.10
C ILE A 13 -0.18 -18.61 -1.90
N LEU A 14 -0.69 -19.63 -1.18
CA LEU A 14 0.04 -20.26 -0.07
C LEU A 14 1.36 -20.87 -0.53
N ASN A 15 1.41 -21.51 -1.70
CA ASN A 15 2.65 -22.05 -2.24
C ASN A 15 3.67 -20.93 -2.57
N PHE A 16 3.21 -19.80 -3.09
CA PHE A 16 4.07 -18.62 -3.32
C PHE A 16 4.53 -17.98 -2.02
N GLU A 17 3.67 -17.89 -1.01
CA GLU A 17 4.05 -17.39 0.30
C GLU A 17 5.15 -18.25 0.93
N ALA A 18 5.01 -19.57 0.85
CA ALA A 18 6.07 -20.47 1.29
C ALA A 18 7.38 -20.24 0.52
N ALA A 19 7.32 -20.04 -0.79
CA ALA A 19 8.51 -19.72 -1.59
C ALA A 19 9.15 -18.38 -1.18
N PHE A 20 8.34 -17.36 -0.89
CA PHE A 20 8.84 -16.06 -0.41
C PHE A 20 9.46 -16.15 0.98
N MET A 21 8.92 -16.98 1.88
CA MET A 21 9.50 -17.23 3.19
C MET A 21 10.87 -17.91 3.14
N ALA A 22 11.29 -18.47 2.01
CA ALA A 22 12.64 -18.98 1.84
C ALA A 22 13.72 -17.87 1.98
N LEU A 23 13.38 -16.59 1.64
CA LEU A 23 14.32 -15.48 1.76
C LEU A 23 14.62 -15.12 3.24
N PRO A 24 13.63 -14.86 4.12
CA PRO A 24 13.91 -14.64 5.54
C PRO A 24 14.52 -15.89 6.21
N THR A 25 14.20 -17.10 5.75
CA THR A 25 14.89 -18.33 6.21
C THR A 25 16.37 -18.29 5.85
N ALA A 26 16.74 -17.87 4.65
CA ALA A 26 18.13 -17.68 4.24
C ALA A 26 18.84 -16.61 5.08
N VAL A 27 18.15 -15.49 5.38
CA VAL A 27 18.68 -14.46 6.30
C VAL A 27 18.96 -15.05 7.67
N ALA A 28 18.01 -15.81 8.25
CA ALA A 28 18.20 -16.46 9.55
C ALA A 28 19.40 -17.43 9.54
N LEU A 29 19.63 -18.18 8.46
CA LEU A 29 20.80 -19.06 8.32
C LEU A 29 22.11 -18.27 8.23
N ILE A 30 22.15 -17.16 7.47
CA ILE A 30 23.34 -16.31 7.32
C ILE A 30 23.74 -15.70 8.67
N TYR A 31 22.76 -15.22 9.44
CA TYR A 31 23.01 -14.63 10.76
C TYR A 31 23.00 -15.62 11.92
N ARG A 32 22.79 -16.93 11.64
CA ARG A 32 22.75 -18.03 12.62
C ARG A 32 21.71 -17.82 13.72
N GLU A 33 20.54 -17.34 13.34
CA GLU A 33 19.41 -17.09 14.23
C GLU A 33 18.59 -18.37 14.45
N SER A 34 18.06 -18.57 15.67
CA SER A 34 17.27 -19.77 16.03
C SER A 34 15.90 -19.80 15.37
N GLU A 35 15.40 -18.66 14.94
CA GLU A 35 14.09 -18.43 14.34
C GLU A 35 13.91 -19.09 12.96
N VAL A 36 14.97 -19.70 12.40
CA VAL A 36 14.90 -20.55 11.20
C VAL A 36 13.74 -21.55 11.29
N TRP A 37 13.54 -22.18 12.45
CA TRP A 37 12.51 -23.19 12.64
C TRP A 37 11.09 -22.61 12.53
N CYS A 38 10.87 -21.36 12.94
CA CYS A 38 9.59 -20.70 12.83
C CYS A 38 9.17 -20.54 11.35
N PHE A 39 10.11 -20.14 10.49
CA PHE A 39 9.87 -20.03 9.06
C PHE A 39 9.71 -21.39 8.40
N LEU A 40 10.56 -22.37 8.71
CA LEU A 40 10.46 -23.72 8.14
C LEU A 40 9.13 -24.39 8.49
N ALA A 41 8.69 -24.28 9.74
CA ALA A 41 7.37 -24.80 10.17
C ALA A 41 6.23 -24.16 9.41
N THR A 42 6.24 -22.82 9.28
CA THR A 42 5.21 -22.08 8.54
C THR A 42 5.22 -22.44 7.05
N MET A 43 6.39 -22.50 6.43
CA MET A 43 6.54 -22.96 5.04
C MET A 43 5.97 -24.36 4.83
N ALA A 44 6.25 -25.30 5.74
CA ALA A 44 5.71 -26.66 5.65
C ALA A 44 4.18 -26.69 5.68
N VAL A 45 3.56 -25.90 6.58
CA VAL A 45 2.10 -25.77 6.65
C VAL A 45 1.54 -25.13 5.36
N CYS A 46 2.13 -24.03 4.88
CA CYS A 46 1.72 -23.36 3.65
C CYS A 46 1.81 -24.29 2.44
N LEU A 47 2.91 -25.04 2.30
CA LEU A 47 3.08 -26.01 1.21
C LEU A 47 2.11 -27.18 1.32
N MET A 48 1.90 -27.72 2.52
CA MET A 48 0.97 -28.82 2.72
C MET A 48 -0.45 -28.42 2.33
N VAL A 49 -0.95 -27.33 2.89
CA VAL A 49 -2.30 -26.83 2.58
C VAL A 49 -2.40 -26.37 1.12
N GLY A 50 -1.40 -25.62 0.64
CA GLY A 50 -1.37 -25.11 -0.73
C GLY A 50 -1.38 -26.23 -1.76
N MET A 51 -0.55 -27.28 -1.62
CA MET A 51 -0.54 -28.42 -2.51
C MET A 51 -1.85 -29.23 -2.47
N LEU A 52 -2.45 -29.39 -1.29
CA LEU A 52 -3.75 -30.06 -1.18
C LEU A 52 -4.84 -29.33 -1.96
N LEU A 53 -4.88 -28.00 -1.87
CA LEU A 53 -5.87 -27.17 -2.56
C LEU A 53 -5.65 -27.14 -4.08
N VAL A 54 -4.40 -27.11 -4.54
CA VAL A 54 -4.05 -27.09 -5.98
C VAL A 54 -4.23 -28.46 -6.65
N ARG A 55 -4.26 -29.55 -5.90
CA ARG A 55 -4.34 -30.92 -6.44
C ARG A 55 -5.59 -31.13 -7.30
N ARG A 56 -6.70 -30.47 -6.98
CA ARG A 56 -7.95 -30.54 -7.72
C ARG A 56 -8.10 -29.34 -8.65
N LYS A 57 -7.66 -29.48 -9.91
CA LYS A 57 -7.88 -28.45 -10.93
C LYS A 57 -9.39 -28.22 -11.14
N PRO A 58 -9.85 -26.97 -11.13
CA PRO A 58 -11.26 -26.68 -11.39
C PRO A 58 -11.64 -27.04 -12.82
N LYS A 59 -12.79 -27.71 -12.99
CA LYS A 59 -13.31 -28.06 -14.30
C LYS A 59 -13.74 -26.82 -15.10
N ASN A 60 -14.30 -25.82 -14.42
CA ASN A 60 -14.66 -24.54 -15.01
C ASN A 60 -13.68 -23.48 -14.51
N GLN A 61 -12.97 -22.84 -15.45
CA GLN A 61 -11.96 -21.82 -15.18
C GLN A 61 -12.47 -20.40 -15.47
N ILE A 62 -13.77 -20.22 -15.68
CA ILE A 62 -14.36 -18.91 -15.89
C ILE A 62 -14.60 -18.24 -14.54
N PHE A 63 -14.10 -17.04 -14.39
CA PHE A 63 -14.30 -16.17 -13.24
C PHE A 63 -15.28 -15.05 -13.55
N TYR A 64 -16.25 -14.86 -12.70
CA TYR A 64 -17.03 -13.63 -12.65
C TYR A 64 -16.42 -12.64 -11.66
N VAL A 65 -16.90 -11.41 -11.69
CA VAL A 65 -16.36 -10.31 -10.85
C VAL A 65 -16.46 -10.62 -9.36
N ALA A 66 -17.59 -11.21 -8.93
CA ALA A 66 -17.80 -11.55 -7.51
C ALA A 66 -16.78 -12.58 -6.99
N GLU A 67 -16.50 -13.64 -7.79
CA GLU A 67 -15.50 -14.65 -7.42
C GLU A 67 -14.09 -14.07 -7.39
N SER A 68 -13.79 -13.15 -8.31
CA SER A 68 -12.50 -12.45 -8.31
C SER A 68 -12.32 -11.64 -7.02
N PHE A 69 -13.32 -10.87 -6.60
CA PHE A 69 -13.28 -10.07 -5.39
C PHE A 69 -13.14 -10.91 -4.12
N VAL A 70 -13.91 -12.00 -4.02
CA VAL A 70 -13.81 -12.95 -2.91
C VAL A 70 -12.43 -13.62 -2.87
N ALA A 71 -11.92 -14.08 -4.01
CA ALA A 71 -10.61 -14.71 -4.09
C ALA A 71 -9.50 -13.74 -3.66
N VAL A 72 -9.54 -12.48 -4.12
CA VAL A 72 -8.60 -11.43 -3.72
C VAL A 72 -8.65 -11.22 -2.21
N SER A 73 -9.82 -10.91 -1.66
CA SER A 73 -9.94 -10.56 -0.24
C SER A 73 -9.55 -11.72 0.69
N LEU A 74 -9.98 -12.95 0.38
CA LEU A 74 -9.59 -14.13 1.16
C LEU A 74 -8.08 -14.41 1.06
N SER A 75 -7.49 -14.15 -0.10
CA SER A 75 -6.05 -14.30 -0.28
C SER A 75 -5.25 -13.37 0.60
N TRP A 76 -5.64 -12.10 0.67
CA TRP A 76 -4.98 -11.11 1.54
C TRP A 76 -5.13 -11.45 3.02
N VAL A 77 -6.32 -11.87 3.45
CA VAL A 77 -6.54 -12.33 4.83
C VAL A 77 -5.66 -13.53 5.15
N LEU A 78 -5.62 -14.53 4.25
CA LEU A 78 -4.89 -15.76 4.49
C LEU A 78 -3.37 -15.56 4.48
N LEU A 79 -2.85 -14.77 3.53
CA LEU A 79 -1.46 -14.33 3.54
C LEU A 79 -1.08 -13.66 4.87
N SER A 80 -1.93 -12.76 5.35
CA SER A 80 -1.66 -12.06 6.61
C SER A 80 -1.67 -12.99 7.82
N VAL A 81 -2.59 -13.95 7.84
CA VAL A 81 -2.65 -14.96 8.92
C VAL A 81 -1.42 -15.87 8.90
N MET A 82 -1.05 -16.40 7.74
CA MET A 82 0.13 -17.28 7.64
C MET A 82 1.43 -16.51 7.84
N GLY A 83 1.52 -15.29 7.35
CA GLY A 83 2.66 -14.39 7.57
C GLY A 83 2.85 -13.98 9.03
N ALA A 84 1.78 -14.01 9.86
CA ALA A 84 1.85 -13.74 11.29
C ALA A 84 2.43 -14.91 12.10
N VAL A 85 2.33 -16.14 11.60
CA VAL A 85 2.76 -17.35 12.33
C VAL A 85 4.22 -17.29 12.79
N PRO A 86 5.21 -16.86 11.98
CA PRO A 86 6.60 -16.73 12.43
C PRO A 86 6.78 -15.80 13.62
N PHE A 87 6.02 -14.70 13.72
CA PHE A 87 6.08 -13.75 14.83
C PHE A 87 5.55 -14.36 16.12
N VAL A 88 4.46 -15.13 16.04
CA VAL A 88 3.88 -15.83 17.21
C VAL A 88 4.79 -16.97 17.67
N LEU A 89 5.25 -17.81 16.74
CA LEU A 89 6.11 -18.97 17.06
C LEU A 89 7.47 -18.57 17.63
N SER A 90 8.03 -17.44 17.19
CA SER A 90 9.30 -16.93 17.72
C SER A 90 9.16 -16.32 19.13
N GLY A 91 7.92 -16.02 19.57
CA GLY A 91 7.65 -15.42 20.87
C GLY A 91 7.92 -13.91 20.96
N TYR A 92 8.40 -13.25 19.87
CA TYR A 92 8.61 -11.79 19.84
C TYR A 92 7.31 -11.01 19.82
N ILE A 93 6.26 -11.55 19.19
CA ILE A 93 4.90 -11.01 19.23
C ILE A 93 3.94 -12.15 19.63
N PRO A 94 3.82 -12.44 20.93
CA PRO A 94 3.07 -13.61 21.40
C PRO A 94 1.56 -13.49 21.23
N ASN A 95 1.02 -12.26 21.21
CA ASN A 95 -0.40 -12.02 20.98
C ASN A 95 -0.73 -12.22 19.50
N PRO A 96 -1.61 -13.18 19.13
CA PRO A 96 -1.97 -13.42 17.72
C PRO A 96 -2.61 -12.21 17.03
N ILE A 97 -3.37 -11.37 17.76
CA ILE A 97 -3.98 -10.16 17.18
C ILE A 97 -2.91 -9.13 16.86
N ASP A 98 -1.92 -8.94 17.72
CA ASP A 98 -0.80 -8.05 17.49
C ASP A 98 0.07 -8.54 16.31
N ALA A 99 0.34 -9.84 16.25
CA ALA A 99 1.06 -10.43 15.12
C ALA A 99 0.29 -10.29 13.80
N LEU A 100 -1.03 -10.45 13.83
CA LEU A 100 -1.89 -10.23 12.67
C LEU A 100 -1.90 -8.76 12.26
N PHE A 101 -1.98 -7.82 13.22
CA PHE A 101 -1.93 -6.39 12.96
C PHE A 101 -0.61 -6.02 12.23
N GLU A 102 0.52 -6.48 12.75
CA GLU A 102 1.85 -6.23 12.18
C GLU A 102 1.95 -6.79 10.75
N THR A 103 1.41 -7.99 10.52
CA THR A 103 1.49 -8.66 9.23
C THR A 103 0.51 -8.08 8.20
N VAL A 104 -0.71 -7.75 8.62
CA VAL A 104 -1.67 -7.02 7.77
C VAL A 104 -1.07 -5.68 7.37
N SER A 105 -0.52 -4.94 8.35
CA SER A 105 0.19 -3.68 8.08
C SER A 105 1.34 -3.89 7.09
N GLY A 106 2.06 -5.01 7.20
CA GLY A 106 3.11 -5.39 6.25
C GLY A 106 2.58 -5.60 4.84
N PHE A 107 1.67 -6.54 4.64
CA PHE A 107 1.15 -6.85 3.31
C PHE A 107 0.32 -5.72 2.69
N THR A 108 -0.49 -5.01 3.47
CA THR A 108 -1.24 -3.84 2.97
C THR A 108 -0.38 -2.61 2.76
N THR A 109 0.92 -2.72 3.01
CA THR A 109 1.90 -1.64 2.87
C THR A 109 1.55 -0.40 3.70
N THR A 110 0.96 -0.61 4.88
CA THR A 110 0.54 0.46 5.77
C THR A 110 1.71 1.01 6.60
N GLY A 111 2.56 0.12 7.16
CA GLY A 111 3.67 0.53 7.99
C GLY A 111 3.32 0.93 9.43
N ALA A 112 2.06 0.81 9.84
CA ALA A 112 1.66 0.94 11.24
C ALA A 112 2.19 -0.24 12.05
N SER A 113 2.84 0.01 13.19
CA SER A 113 3.45 -1.03 14.01
C SER A 113 2.90 -1.02 15.43
N ILE A 114 2.75 -2.21 16.01
CA ILE A 114 2.42 -2.39 17.43
C ILE A 114 3.68 -2.43 18.31
N LEU A 115 4.85 -2.51 17.70
CA LEU A 115 6.11 -2.68 18.41
C LEU A 115 6.57 -1.37 19.03
N SER A 116 6.94 -1.39 20.30
CA SER A 116 7.57 -0.27 20.98
C SER A 116 9.06 -0.12 20.64
N SER A 117 9.73 -1.24 20.29
CA SER A 117 11.10 -1.28 19.84
C SER A 117 11.28 -2.35 18.77
N VAL A 118 11.74 -1.96 17.59
CA VAL A 118 11.99 -2.87 16.46
C VAL A 118 13.40 -3.48 16.52
N GLU A 119 14.35 -2.83 17.18
CA GLU A 119 15.75 -3.25 17.26
C GLU A 119 15.97 -4.52 18.07
N GLN A 120 14.97 -4.95 18.85
CA GLN A 120 14.98 -6.19 19.61
C GLN A 120 14.69 -7.43 18.74
N LEU A 121 14.13 -7.23 17.54
CA LEU A 121 13.81 -8.35 16.67
C LEU A 121 15.07 -8.90 15.98
N PRO A 122 15.16 -10.24 15.76
CA PRO A 122 16.18 -10.83 14.92
C PRO A 122 16.06 -10.34 13.46
N LYS A 123 17.17 -10.36 12.76
CA LYS A 123 17.26 -9.83 11.39
C LYS A 123 16.32 -10.53 10.41
N CYS A 124 16.07 -11.81 10.58
CA CYS A 124 15.13 -12.55 9.74
C CYS A 124 13.69 -12.03 9.88
N LEU A 125 13.25 -11.69 11.10
CA LEU A 125 11.93 -11.10 11.32
C LEU A 125 11.86 -9.64 10.84
N LEU A 126 12.92 -8.84 11.04
CA LEU A 126 13.05 -7.50 10.46
C LEU A 126 12.99 -7.53 8.93
N PHE A 127 13.70 -8.47 8.32
CA PHE A 127 13.64 -8.66 6.88
C PHE A 127 12.24 -9.07 6.42
N TRP A 128 11.59 -10.03 7.12
CA TRP A 128 10.23 -10.45 6.78
C TRP A 128 9.24 -9.31 6.82
N ARG A 129 9.27 -8.47 7.88
CA ARG A 129 8.44 -7.25 7.97
C ARG A 129 8.59 -6.37 6.73
N SER A 130 9.82 -6.01 6.37
CA SER A 130 10.07 -5.15 5.21
C SER A 130 9.72 -5.85 3.90
N PHE A 131 9.95 -7.16 3.79
CA PHE A 131 9.69 -7.92 2.58
C PHE A 131 8.19 -8.12 2.30
N THR A 132 7.35 -8.19 3.34
CA THR A 132 5.89 -8.20 3.16
C THR A 132 5.41 -6.94 2.42
N HIS A 133 6.03 -5.77 2.65
CA HIS A 133 5.74 -4.56 1.87
C HIS A 133 6.05 -4.72 0.39
N TRP A 134 7.19 -5.33 0.06
CA TRP A 134 7.57 -5.57 -1.33
C TRP A 134 6.58 -6.49 -2.05
N ILE A 135 6.14 -7.55 -1.38
CA ILE A 135 5.12 -8.47 -1.88
C ILE A 135 3.78 -7.74 -2.07
N GLY A 136 3.36 -6.96 -1.06
CA GLY A 136 2.10 -6.23 -1.07
C GLY A 136 2.07 -5.06 -2.05
N GLY A 137 3.21 -4.41 -2.33
CA GLY A 137 3.30 -3.19 -3.13
C GLY A 137 2.76 -3.33 -4.55
N MET A 138 3.15 -4.38 -5.26
CA MET A 138 2.64 -4.67 -6.61
C MET A 138 1.42 -5.61 -6.65
N GLY A 139 0.99 -6.09 -5.47
CA GLY A 139 -0.13 -7.00 -5.35
C GLY A 139 0.22 -8.46 -5.66
N VAL A 140 -0.26 -9.34 -4.81
CA VAL A 140 0.07 -10.77 -4.86
C VAL A 140 -0.56 -11.45 -6.06
N LEU A 141 -1.78 -11.04 -6.43
CA LEU A 141 -2.49 -11.62 -7.57
C LEU A 141 -1.99 -11.10 -8.91
N VAL A 142 -1.49 -9.86 -8.97
CA VAL A 142 -0.81 -9.36 -10.17
C VAL A 142 0.46 -10.18 -10.42
N PHE A 143 1.18 -10.57 -9.36
CA PHE A 143 2.29 -11.52 -9.44
C PHE A 143 1.81 -12.89 -9.95
N LEU A 144 0.74 -13.44 -9.37
CA LEU A 144 0.14 -14.70 -9.79
C LEU A 144 -0.24 -14.68 -11.28
N LEU A 145 -0.86 -13.58 -11.75
CA LEU A 145 -1.22 -13.40 -13.16
C LEU A 145 0.00 -13.35 -14.08
N SER A 146 1.15 -12.86 -13.61
CA SER A 146 2.38 -12.81 -14.41
C SER A 146 3.01 -14.19 -14.62
N VAL A 147 2.82 -15.10 -13.68
CA VAL A 147 3.48 -16.42 -13.62
C VAL A 147 2.57 -17.54 -14.12
N LEU A 148 1.28 -17.55 -13.74
CA LEU A 148 0.37 -18.64 -14.09
C LEU A 148 -0.36 -18.39 -15.41
N PRO A 149 -0.31 -19.33 -16.36
CA PRO A 149 -1.15 -19.29 -17.56
C PRO A 149 -2.60 -19.65 -17.18
N MET A 150 -3.45 -18.65 -16.96
CA MET A 150 -4.88 -18.85 -16.74
C MET A 150 -5.65 -18.66 -18.04
N VAL A 151 -6.70 -19.44 -18.26
CA VAL A 151 -7.48 -19.44 -19.52
C VAL A 151 -8.70 -18.53 -19.40
N GLY A 152 -8.96 -17.69 -20.43
CA GLY A 152 -10.19 -16.91 -20.57
C GLY A 152 -10.12 -15.45 -20.13
N GLY A 153 -11.26 -14.74 -20.18
CA GLY A 153 -11.40 -13.31 -19.85
C GLY A 153 -11.25 -12.95 -18.36
N SER A 154 -11.04 -13.93 -17.52
CA SER A 154 -10.94 -13.87 -16.07
C SER A 154 -9.75 -13.03 -15.54
N HIS A 155 -8.66 -12.94 -16.30
CA HIS A 155 -7.47 -12.15 -15.92
C HIS A 155 -7.77 -10.68 -15.69
N MET A 156 -8.68 -10.09 -16.49
CA MET A 156 -9.01 -8.67 -16.34
C MET A 156 -9.81 -8.41 -15.06
N ASN A 157 -10.66 -9.33 -14.65
CA ASN A 157 -11.45 -9.18 -13.43
C ASN A 157 -10.55 -9.26 -12.19
N LEU A 158 -9.58 -10.18 -12.15
CA LEU A 158 -8.58 -10.26 -11.08
C LEU A 158 -7.70 -9.01 -11.03
N MET A 159 -7.21 -8.56 -12.19
CA MET A 159 -6.39 -7.36 -12.25
C MET A 159 -7.16 -6.11 -11.82
N LYS A 160 -8.46 -6.00 -12.17
CA LYS A 160 -9.33 -4.91 -11.70
C LYS A 160 -9.59 -4.99 -10.19
N ALA A 161 -9.67 -6.20 -9.63
CA ALA A 161 -9.95 -6.40 -8.21
C ALA A 161 -8.77 -5.99 -7.30
N GLU A 162 -7.54 -6.05 -7.79
CA GLU A 162 -6.34 -5.77 -7.01
C GLU A 162 -5.64 -4.46 -7.41
N SER A 163 -5.82 -4.00 -8.65
CA SER A 163 -5.14 -2.80 -9.15
C SER A 163 -5.84 -1.54 -8.65
N PRO A 164 -5.20 -0.72 -7.79
CA PRO A 164 -5.83 0.44 -7.19
C PRO A 164 -6.06 1.56 -8.21
N GLY A 165 -7.27 2.09 -8.23
CA GLY A 165 -7.64 3.26 -9.02
C GLY A 165 -8.89 3.08 -9.89
N PRO A 166 -9.49 4.21 -10.33
CA PRO A 166 -10.77 4.18 -11.04
C PRO A 166 -10.69 3.64 -12.47
N ILE A 167 -9.51 3.60 -13.07
CA ILE A 167 -9.31 3.18 -14.47
C ILE A 167 -8.12 2.22 -14.56
N VAL A 168 -8.40 0.97 -14.96
CA VAL A 168 -7.37 -0.02 -15.27
C VAL A 168 -7.17 -0.06 -16.79
N SER A 169 -6.03 0.43 -17.27
CA SER A 169 -5.68 0.42 -18.69
C SER A 169 -4.86 -0.81 -19.07
N ARG A 170 -5.10 -1.34 -20.28
CA ARG A 170 -4.23 -2.37 -20.86
C ARG A 170 -3.07 -1.69 -21.56
N LEU A 171 -1.85 -1.99 -21.15
CA LEU A 171 -0.63 -1.50 -21.81
C LEU A 171 -0.35 -2.27 -23.12
N VAL A 172 -0.69 -3.54 -23.13
CA VAL A 172 -0.52 -4.47 -24.26
C VAL A 172 -1.75 -5.36 -24.39
N PRO A 173 -1.97 -6.03 -25.54
CA PRO A 173 -3.19 -6.81 -25.79
C PRO A 173 -3.47 -7.92 -24.77
N LYS A 174 -2.41 -8.54 -24.21
CA LYS A 174 -2.54 -9.61 -23.21
C LYS A 174 -2.33 -9.05 -21.80
N VAL A 175 -3.28 -9.25 -20.89
CA VAL A 175 -3.23 -8.82 -19.48
C VAL A 175 -2.00 -9.38 -18.78
N GLN A 176 -1.67 -10.65 -19.01
CA GLN A 176 -0.48 -11.29 -18.45
C GLN A 176 0.83 -10.58 -18.84
N MET A 177 0.92 -10.13 -20.10
CA MET A 177 2.10 -9.38 -20.57
C MET A 177 2.18 -8.00 -19.92
N THR A 178 1.03 -7.34 -19.68
CA THR A 178 0.96 -6.09 -18.89
C THR A 178 1.48 -6.32 -17.47
N ALA A 179 0.98 -7.33 -16.77
CA ALA A 179 1.42 -7.67 -15.42
C ALA A 179 2.93 -7.95 -15.36
N LYS A 180 3.45 -8.78 -16.28
CA LYS A 180 4.87 -9.11 -16.36
C LYS A 180 5.74 -7.86 -16.55
N LEU A 181 5.33 -6.94 -17.42
CA LEU A 181 6.05 -5.71 -17.69
C LEU A 181 6.09 -4.78 -16.46
N LEU A 182 4.95 -4.61 -15.78
CA LEU A 182 4.86 -3.82 -14.56
C LEU A 182 5.79 -4.39 -13.48
N TYR A 183 5.83 -5.72 -13.31
CA TYR A 183 6.76 -6.37 -12.40
C TYR A 183 8.23 -6.17 -12.76
N GLN A 184 8.57 -6.20 -14.05
CA GLN A 184 9.93 -5.93 -14.52
C GLN A 184 10.37 -4.50 -14.19
N ILE A 185 9.48 -3.51 -14.37
CA ILE A 185 9.75 -2.12 -14.00
C ILE A 185 9.94 -2.01 -12.48
N TYR A 186 9.04 -2.61 -11.70
CA TYR A 186 9.10 -2.61 -10.25
C TYR A 186 10.41 -3.22 -9.72
N LEU A 187 10.76 -4.40 -10.21
CA LEU A 187 12.01 -5.07 -9.84
C LEU A 187 13.25 -4.26 -10.27
N GLY A 188 13.24 -3.70 -11.47
CA GLY A 188 14.34 -2.88 -11.97
C GLY A 188 14.57 -1.62 -11.12
N MET A 189 13.50 -0.94 -10.71
CA MET A 189 13.59 0.21 -9.80
C MET A 189 14.06 -0.20 -8.41
N THR A 190 13.58 -1.34 -7.88
CA THR A 190 14.03 -1.89 -6.60
C THR A 190 15.53 -2.17 -6.60
N ILE A 191 16.04 -2.85 -7.65
CA ILE A 191 17.48 -3.15 -7.78
C ILE A 191 18.28 -1.86 -7.89
N LEU A 192 17.81 -0.89 -8.66
CA LEU A 192 18.49 0.39 -8.86
C LEU A 192 18.65 1.15 -7.53
N GLU A 193 17.58 1.24 -6.73
CA GLU A 193 17.62 1.87 -5.41
C GLU A 193 18.62 1.17 -4.48
N ALA A 194 18.54 -0.17 -4.38
CA ALA A 194 19.43 -0.94 -3.53
C ALA A 194 20.91 -0.72 -3.91
N VAL A 195 21.24 -0.72 -5.20
CA VAL A 195 22.60 -0.49 -5.70
C VAL A 195 23.06 0.92 -5.32
N ILE A 196 22.24 1.95 -5.50
CA ILE A 196 22.61 3.34 -5.16
C ILE A 196 22.83 3.49 -3.65
N LEU A 197 21.99 2.88 -2.81
CA LEU A 197 22.16 2.93 -1.35
C LEU A 197 23.43 2.20 -0.89
N ILE A 198 23.76 1.05 -1.48
CA ILE A 198 25.00 0.32 -1.20
C ILE A 198 26.23 1.14 -1.64
N LEU A 199 26.19 1.75 -2.81
CA LEU A 199 27.25 2.66 -3.28
C LEU A 199 27.35 3.90 -2.38
N GLY A 200 26.23 4.33 -1.78
CA GLY A 200 26.18 5.36 -0.73
C GLY A 200 26.66 4.89 0.64
N LYS A 201 27.39 3.76 0.72
CA LYS A 201 27.96 3.19 1.95
C LYS A 201 26.93 2.81 3.01
N MET A 202 25.69 2.49 2.63
CA MET A 202 24.72 1.88 3.53
C MET A 202 25.06 0.40 3.73
N PRO A 203 24.96 -0.16 4.95
CA PRO A 203 25.12 -1.61 5.17
C PRO A 203 24.18 -2.40 4.25
N ILE A 204 24.65 -3.53 3.70
CA ILE A 204 23.88 -4.31 2.70
C ILE A 204 22.51 -4.72 3.24
N PHE A 205 22.44 -5.16 4.49
CA PHE A 205 21.17 -5.55 5.11
C PHE A 205 20.21 -4.37 5.19
N ASP A 206 20.68 -3.20 5.68
CA ASP A 206 19.88 -1.99 5.78
C ASP A 206 19.42 -1.52 4.39
N ALA A 207 20.32 -1.52 3.41
CA ALA A 207 20.01 -1.11 2.04
C ALA A 207 18.91 -1.99 1.42
N ILE A 208 18.99 -3.31 1.58
CA ILE A 208 17.98 -4.24 1.05
C ILE A 208 16.64 -4.05 1.76
N THR A 209 16.63 -4.00 3.10
CA THR A 209 15.40 -3.88 3.89
C THR A 209 14.69 -2.55 3.67
N ILE A 210 15.44 -1.44 3.60
CA ILE A 210 14.88 -0.12 3.32
C ILE A 210 14.35 -0.07 1.87
N THR A 211 15.10 -0.58 0.91
CA THR A 211 14.67 -0.59 -0.49
C THR A 211 13.39 -1.38 -0.70
N VAL A 212 13.23 -2.57 -0.11
CA VAL A 212 11.99 -3.33 -0.28
C VAL A 212 10.80 -2.64 0.41
N GLY A 213 11.04 -1.95 1.53
CA GLY A 213 10.04 -1.11 2.18
C GLY A 213 9.67 0.13 1.36
N THR A 214 10.65 0.81 0.74
CA THR A 214 10.43 1.96 -0.16
C THR A 214 9.68 1.54 -1.41
N ALA A 215 10.10 0.45 -2.06
CA ALA A 215 9.48 -0.05 -3.28
C ALA A 215 8.01 -0.43 -3.05
N GLY A 216 7.71 -1.10 -1.93
CA GLY A 216 6.35 -1.40 -1.52
C GLY A 216 5.56 -0.18 -1.04
N THR A 217 6.21 0.96 -0.81
CA THR A 217 5.63 2.13 -0.13
C THR A 217 5.01 1.79 1.23
N GLY A 218 5.76 1.05 2.06
CA GLY A 218 5.21 0.50 3.30
C GLY A 218 5.78 1.06 4.61
N GLY A 219 7.05 1.51 4.64
CA GLY A 219 7.61 2.30 5.73
C GLY A 219 8.06 1.56 6.98
N PHE A 220 8.05 0.24 7.02
CA PHE A 220 8.67 -0.46 8.14
C PHE A 220 10.18 -0.24 8.17
N ALA A 221 10.63 0.41 9.21
CA ALA A 221 12.05 0.62 9.49
C ALA A 221 12.64 -0.52 10.34
N ILE A 222 13.96 -0.63 10.29
CA ILE A 222 14.75 -1.58 11.09
C ILE A 222 15.38 -0.91 12.32
N ARG A 223 15.20 0.42 12.47
CA ARG A 223 15.64 1.23 13.59
C ARG A 223 14.45 1.94 14.24
N ASN A 224 14.55 2.20 15.52
CA ASN A 224 13.50 2.87 16.28
C ASN A 224 13.30 4.33 15.82
N ASP A 225 14.36 4.98 15.35
CA ASP A 225 14.34 6.35 14.82
C ASP A 225 14.00 6.42 13.32
N SER A 226 13.49 5.31 12.75
CA SER A 226 13.19 5.14 11.33
C SER A 226 14.42 5.47 10.46
N LEU A 227 14.42 6.57 9.69
CA LEU A 227 15.56 6.96 8.85
C LEU A 227 16.34 8.17 9.41
N ALA A 228 16.08 8.64 10.63
CA ALA A 228 16.69 9.85 11.17
C ALA A 228 18.22 9.78 11.26
N SER A 229 18.78 8.63 11.64
CA SER A 229 20.24 8.42 11.83
C SER A 229 21.03 8.18 10.55
N TYR A 230 20.38 8.02 9.40
CA TYR A 230 21.06 7.82 8.12
C TYR A 230 21.61 9.13 7.54
N THR A 231 22.58 9.03 6.61
CA THR A 231 23.21 10.22 6.01
C THR A 231 22.24 11.00 5.12
N ALA A 232 22.51 12.29 4.90
CA ALA A 232 21.69 13.14 4.03
C ALA A 232 21.57 12.57 2.60
N PHE A 233 22.66 11.98 2.06
CA PHE A 233 22.64 11.32 0.77
C PHE A 233 21.64 10.15 0.74
N GLN A 234 21.70 9.26 1.73
CA GLN A 234 20.81 8.08 1.82
C GLN A 234 19.34 8.50 1.97
N LYS A 235 19.06 9.52 2.82
CA LYS A 235 17.72 10.10 2.96
C LYS A 235 17.19 10.66 1.63
N ASN A 236 18.02 11.42 0.92
CA ASN A 236 17.64 12.01 -0.36
C ASN A 236 17.36 10.94 -1.44
N VAL A 237 18.15 9.87 -1.48
CA VAL A 237 17.90 8.73 -2.39
C VAL A 237 16.55 8.10 -2.07
N VAL A 238 16.28 7.77 -0.80
CA VAL A 238 14.99 7.21 -0.39
C VAL A 238 13.83 8.17 -0.72
N THR A 239 13.99 9.49 -0.48
CA THR A 239 12.98 10.49 -0.84
C THR A 239 12.61 10.44 -2.32
N VAL A 240 13.62 10.42 -3.19
CA VAL A 240 13.41 10.37 -4.64
C VAL A 240 12.71 9.08 -5.04
N PHE A 241 13.15 7.93 -4.50
CA PHE A 241 12.54 6.64 -4.85
C PHE A 241 11.13 6.48 -4.28
N MET A 242 10.82 6.96 -3.07
CA MET A 242 9.44 7.03 -2.56
C MET A 242 8.54 7.78 -3.56
N ILE A 243 8.94 8.98 -3.98
CA ILE A 243 8.18 9.79 -4.93
C ILE A 243 8.03 9.05 -6.27
N LEU A 244 9.07 8.39 -6.76
CA LEU A 244 9.03 7.63 -8.01
C LEU A 244 8.11 6.41 -7.91
N PHE A 245 8.13 5.63 -6.84
CA PHE A 245 7.21 4.51 -6.66
C PHE A 245 5.74 4.94 -6.50
N GLY A 246 5.48 6.19 -6.07
CA GLY A 246 4.15 6.79 -6.03
C GLY A 246 3.61 7.25 -7.39
N VAL A 247 4.42 7.26 -8.45
CA VAL A 247 3.98 7.61 -9.81
C VAL A 247 3.26 6.44 -10.47
N ASN A 248 2.26 6.74 -11.30
CA ASN A 248 1.58 5.73 -12.12
C ASN A 248 2.57 4.95 -12.99
N PHE A 249 2.62 3.63 -12.87
CA PHE A 249 3.58 2.78 -13.59
C PHE A 249 3.44 2.82 -15.12
N ASN A 250 2.27 3.24 -15.65
CA ASN A 250 2.10 3.50 -17.08
C ASN A 250 3.01 4.63 -17.59
N PHE A 251 3.37 5.58 -16.71
CA PHE A 251 4.33 6.64 -17.04
C PHE A 251 5.69 6.05 -17.44
N TYR A 252 6.20 5.11 -16.64
CA TYR A 252 7.47 4.43 -16.94
C TYR A 252 7.40 3.59 -18.21
N PHE A 253 6.27 2.92 -18.44
CA PHE A 253 6.04 2.20 -19.68
C PHE A 253 6.14 3.13 -20.89
N PHE A 254 5.51 4.30 -20.86
CA PHE A 254 5.62 5.27 -21.96
C PHE A 254 7.04 5.80 -22.13
N LEU A 255 7.80 6.00 -21.04
CA LEU A 255 9.21 6.38 -21.11
C LEU A 255 10.05 5.30 -21.80
N LEU A 256 9.90 4.04 -21.41
CA LEU A 256 10.62 2.90 -22.02
C LEU A 256 10.28 2.73 -23.51
N MET A 257 9.03 2.99 -23.89
CA MET A 257 8.58 2.97 -25.29
C MET A 257 8.94 4.25 -26.07
N ARG A 258 9.75 5.16 -25.48
CA ARG A 258 10.15 6.46 -26.06
C ARG A 258 8.98 7.38 -26.44
N LYS A 259 7.82 7.20 -25.80
CA LYS A 259 6.61 8.04 -25.99
C LYS A 259 6.58 9.18 -24.98
N MET A 260 7.65 9.97 -24.86
CA MET A 260 7.82 11.05 -23.90
C MET A 260 6.62 12.03 -23.88
N GLY A 261 6.12 12.42 -25.06
CA GLY A 261 4.99 13.34 -25.15
C GLY A 261 3.70 12.82 -24.54
N GLN A 262 3.48 11.48 -24.50
CA GLN A 262 2.33 10.88 -23.83
C GLN A 262 2.56 10.78 -22.33
N ALA A 263 3.76 10.43 -21.88
CA ALA A 263 4.11 10.34 -20.47
C ALA A 263 3.87 11.69 -19.76
N PHE A 264 4.48 12.78 -20.25
CA PHE A 264 4.38 14.10 -19.62
C PHE A 264 3.01 14.80 -19.82
N LYS A 265 2.14 14.31 -20.71
CA LYS A 265 0.76 14.79 -20.84
C LYS A 265 -0.21 14.18 -19.84
N MET A 266 0.17 13.14 -19.07
CA MET A 266 -0.69 12.53 -18.05
C MET A 266 -1.06 13.56 -16.98
N GLN A 267 -2.34 13.89 -16.88
CA GLN A 267 -2.85 14.92 -15.96
C GLN A 267 -2.65 14.52 -14.50
N GLU A 268 -2.83 13.25 -14.20
CA GLU A 268 -2.61 12.70 -12.85
C GLU A 268 -1.17 12.91 -12.38
N VAL A 269 -0.19 12.55 -13.21
CA VAL A 269 1.24 12.68 -12.88
C VAL A 269 1.63 14.14 -12.70
N ARG A 270 1.13 15.05 -13.56
CA ARG A 270 1.37 16.50 -13.40
C ARG A 270 0.76 17.05 -12.11
N ALA A 271 -0.48 16.65 -11.79
CA ALA A 271 -1.13 17.08 -10.56
C ALA A 271 -0.39 16.54 -9.33
N TYR A 272 0.05 15.30 -9.35
CA TYR A 272 0.83 14.68 -8.29
C TYR A 272 2.13 15.47 -7.99
N PHE A 273 2.93 15.76 -9.01
CA PHE A 273 4.16 16.55 -8.81
C PHE A 273 3.86 18.00 -8.39
N LEU A 274 2.78 18.60 -8.87
CA LEU A 274 2.37 19.94 -8.45
C LEU A 274 1.97 19.96 -6.96
N ILE A 275 1.21 18.97 -6.49
CA ILE A 275 0.83 18.83 -5.09
C ILE A 275 2.10 18.69 -4.21
N ILE A 276 3.03 17.81 -4.60
CA ILE A 276 4.30 17.65 -3.87
C ILE A 276 5.07 18.96 -3.82
N ALA A 277 5.30 19.60 -4.97
CA ALA A 277 6.09 20.82 -5.02
C ALA A 277 5.46 21.95 -4.20
N SER A 278 4.14 22.13 -4.25
CA SER A 278 3.44 23.13 -3.46
C SER A 278 3.49 22.83 -1.95
N ALA A 279 3.27 21.58 -1.55
CA ALA A 279 3.32 21.17 -0.15
C ALA A 279 4.75 21.34 0.41
N VAL A 280 5.78 20.86 -0.30
CA VAL A 280 7.18 21.04 0.07
C VAL A 280 7.53 22.53 0.22
N GLY A 281 7.14 23.36 -0.75
CA GLY A 281 7.41 24.80 -0.71
C GLY A 281 6.78 25.48 0.50
N ILE A 282 5.49 25.25 0.76
CA ILE A 282 4.78 25.85 1.89
C ILE A 282 5.34 25.37 3.23
N ILE A 283 5.58 24.06 3.39
CA ILE A 283 6.14 23.50 4.63
C ILE A 283 7.56 24.01 4.87
N THR A 284 8.40 24.07 3.82
CA THR A 284 9.77 24.60 3.95
C THR A 284 9.75 26.02 4.52
N VAL A 285 8.94 26.91 3.94
CA VAL A 285 8.82 28.30 4.43
C VAL A 285 8.31 28.34 5.87
N ASN A 286 7.35 27.49 6.21
CA ASN A 286 6.72 27.45 7.53
C ASN A 286 7.62 26.83 8.63
N THR A 287 8.59 25.98 8.26
CA THR A 287 9.47 25.27 9.22
C THR A 287 10.89 25.81 9.26
N VAL A 288 11.25 26.77 8.37
CA VAL A 288 12.61 27.34 8.31
C VAL A 288 13.08 27.93 9.65
N SER A 289 12.19 28.54 10.38
CA SER A 289 12.47 29.13 11.71
C SER A 289 12.78 28.07 12.79
N LEU A 290 12.24 26.87 12.65
CA LEU A 290 12.50 25.74 13.56
C LEU A 290 13.83 25.06 13.25
N CYS A 291 14.14 24.90 11.95
CA CYS A 291 15.34 24.20 11.50
C CYS A 291 16.59 25.09 11.51
N GLY A 292 16.44 26.42 11.55
CA GLY A 292 17.54 27.40 11.51
C GLY A 292 18.31 27.45 10.18
N ASN A 293 18.02 26.52 9.24
CA ASN A 293 18.63 26.42 7.91
C ASN A 293 17.58 26.04 6.86
N ALA A 294 17.48 26.84 5.79
CA ALA A 294 16.52 26.63 4.72
C ALA A 294 16.75 25.31 3.95
N LEU A 295 18.01 24.86 3.79
CA LEU A 295 18.32 23.60 3.13
C LEU A 295 17.84 22.40 3.97
N GLN A 296 18.05 22.43 5.28
CA GLN A 296 17.56 21.39 6.18
C GLN A 296 16.03 21.34 6.19
N ALA A 297 15.38 22.53 6.31
CA ALA A 297 13.93 22.62 6.24
C ALA A 297 13.37 22.05 4.92
N PHE A 298 14.02 22.33 3.80
CA PHE A 298 13.65 21.77 2.51
C PHE A 298 13.82 20.25 2.45
N GLN A 299 14.93 19.71 2.96
CA GLN A 299 15.18 18.26 2.98
C GLN A 299 14.16 17.53 3.86
N ASP A 300 13.89 18.04 5.05
CA ASP A 300 12.92 17.47 5.96
C ASP A 300 11.48 17.56 5.39
N ALA A 301 11.12 18.70 4.81
CA ALA A 301 9.82 18.87 4.14
C ALA A 301 9.67 17.92 2.94
N ALA A 302 10.69 17.83 2.08
CA ALA A 302 10.66 16.95 0.90
C ALA A 302 10.55 15.47 1.29
N PHE A 303 11.29 15.05 2.33
CA PHE A 303 11.23 13.69 2.83
C PHE A 303 9.84 13.37 3.40
N GLN A 304 9.32 14.19 4.31
CA GLN A 304 8.04 13.92 4.98
C GLN A 304 6.84 14.04 4.02
N VAL A 305 6.84 15.03 3.14
CA VAL A 305 5.82 15.14 2.08
C VAL A 305 5.88 13.94 1.15
N GLY A 306 7.09 13.56 0.70
CA GLY A 306 7.30 12.36 -0.11
C GLY A 306 6.78 11.11 0.59
N SER A 307 7.16 10.91 1.86
CA SER A 307 6.74 9.77 2.67
C SER A 307 5.22 9.67 2.83
N VAL A 308 4.56 10.78 3.14
CA VAL A 308 3.12 10.77 3.44
C VAL A 308 2.26 10.69 2.18
N ILE A 309 2.55 11.46 1.13
CA ILE A 309 1.73 11.44 -0.10
C ILE A 309 1.85 10.11 -0.85
N THR A 310 3.02 9.47 -0.78
CA THR A 310 3.21 8.13 -1.38
C THR A 310 2.69 7.02 -0.49
N THR A 311 2.23 7.38 0.71
CA THR A 311 1.80 6.45 1.74
C THR A 311 2.90 5.46 2.18
N THR A 312 4.16 5.90 2.13
CA THR A 312 5.30 5.07 2.56
C THR A 312 5.43 5.03 4.08
N GLY A 313 5.35 6.18 4.76
CA GLY A 313 5.34 6.23 6.23
C GLY A 313 6.70 6.26 6.91
N TYR A 314 7.82 6.32 6.19
CA TYR A 314 9.13 6.59 6.82
C TYR A 314 9.20 7.99 7.44
N ALA A 315 9.96 8.14 8.51
CA ALA A 315 10.17 9.41 9.16
C ALA A 315 11.67 9.72 9.36
N THR A 316 12.04 10.98 9.23
CA THR A 316 13.36 11.51 9.57
C THR A 316 13.28 12.53 10.70
N VAL A 317 12.10 13.13 10.88
CA VAL A 317 11.77 14.11 11.92
C VAL A 317 10.36 13.87 12.42
N ASP A 318 10.08 14.29 13.63
CA ASP A 318 8.75 14.25 14.23
C ASP A 318 7.91 15.43 13.73
N PHE A 319 7.13 15.22 12.67
CA PHE A 319 6.28 16.27 12.10
C PHE A 319 5.07 16.62 12.99
N ASP A 320 4.80 15.88 14.05
CA ASP A 320 3.78 16.26 15.03
C ASP A 320 4.18 17.51 15.81
N LYS A 321 5.48 17.82 15.88
CA LYS A 321 6.03 19.05 16.48
C LYS A 321 6.08 20.24 15.52
N TRP A 322 5.67 20.07 14.27
CA TRP A 322 5.65 21.15 13.30
C TRP A 322 4.54 22.16 13.57
N PRO A 323 4.65 23.41 13.02
CA PRO A 323 3.58 24.39 13.11
C PRO A 323 2.26 23.85 12.55
N GLN A 324 1.15 24.35 13.08
CA GLN A 324 -0.19 23.83 12.79
C GLN A 324 -0.51 23.77 11.28
N LEU A 325 -0.08 24.77 10.49
CA LEU A 325 -0.28 24.79 9.04
C LEU A 325 0.40 23.56 8.40
N SER A 326 1.65 23.27 8.75
CA SER A 326 2.39 22.12 8.22
C SER A 326 1.74 20.80 8.61
N ARG A 327 1.32 20.63 9.88
CA ARG A 327 0.58 19.46 10.36
C ARG A 327 -0.72 19.25 9.57
N THR A 328 -1.48 20.34 9.34
CA THR A 328 -2.74 20.27 8.57
C THR A 328 -2.48 19.83 7.13
N ILE A 329 -1.44 20.37 6.47
CA ILE A 329 -1.05 19.94 5.12
C ILE A 329 -0.70 18.44 5.12
N MET A 330 0.06 17.96 6.12
CA MET A 330 0.40 16.53 6.23
C MET A 330 -0.86 15.66 6.32
N VAL A 331 -1.84 16.04 7.16
CA VAL A 331 -3.12 15.31 7.26
C VAL A 331 -3.88 15.31 5.94
N LEU A 332 -3.94 16.44 5.23
CA LEU A 332 -4.59 16.50 3.91
C LEU A 332 -3.90 15.61 2.88
N LEU A 333 -2.56 15.53 2.90
CA LEU A 333 -1.81 14.64 2.03
C LEU A 333 -2.08 13.16 2.33
N MET A 334 -2.33 12.81 3.60
CA MET A 334 -2.71 11.45 4.01
C MET A 334 -3.97 10.96 3.29
N PHE A 335 -4.94 11.84 3.04
CA PHE A 335 -6.15 11.49 2.30
C PHE A 335 -5.92 11.40 0.79
N ILE A 336 -5.14 12.32 0.22
CA ILE A 336 -4.93 12.39 -1.23
C ILE A 336 -4.28 11.11 -1.76
N GLY A 337 -3.16 10.71 -1.14
CA GLY A 337 -2.41 9.53 -1.54
C GLY A 337 -1.64 9.68 -2.86
N ALA A 338 -1.17 8.55 -3.40
CA ALA A 338 -0.36 8.48 -4.61
C ALA A 338 -1.19 8.41 -5.91
N CYS A 339 -0.54 8.22 -7.06
CA CYS A 339 -1.20 8.00 -8.34
C CYS A 339 -1.90 6.63 -8.39
N ALA A 340 -2.97 6.53 -9.16
CA ALA A 340 -3.56 5.24 -9.51
C ALA A 340 -2.57 4.38 -10.31
N GLY A 341 -2.57 3.07 -10.05
CA GLY A 341 -1.61 2.16 -10.68
C GLY A 341 -0.16 2.42 -10.27
N SER A 342 0.07 2.93 -9.05
CA SER A 342 1.32 2.94 -8.31
C SER A 342 1.24 1.95 -7.15
N THR A 343 2.31 1.83 -6.37
CA THR A 343 2.34 1.00 -5.15
C THR A 343 1.65 1.64 -3.96
N GLY A 344 1.48 2.98 -3.96
CA GLY A 344 0.92 3.74 -2.85
C GLY A 344 -0.57 3.50 -2.58
N GLY A 345 -1.01 3.83 -1.36
CA GLY A 345 -2.39 3.80 -0.87
C GLY A 345 -3.17 5.11 -1.07
N GLY A 346 -4.14 5.39 -0.21
CA GLY A 346 -4.97 6.59 -0.21
C GLY A 346 -6.08 6.61 -1.27
N ILE A 347 -6.81 7.72 -1.33
CA ILE A 347 -7.94 7.92 -2.26
C ILE A 347 -7.50 7.91 -3.73
N LYS A 348 -6.27 8.27 -4.03
CA LYS A 348 -5.61 8.45 -5.33
C LYS A 348 -5.87 9.80 -5.98
N VAL A 349 -4.78 10.37 -6.51
CA VAL A 349 -4.81 11.66 -7.21
C VAL A 349 -5.82 11.68 -8.35
N SER A 350 -5.98 10.58 -9.09
CA SER A 350 -6.96 10.47 -10.18
C SER A 350 -8.40 10.66 -9.71
N ARG A 351 -8.80 10.08 -8.54
CA ARG A 351 -10.15 10.27 -7.99
C ARG A 351 -10.34 11.70 -7.52
N VAL A 352 -9.35 12.29 -6.86
CA VAL A 352 -9.42 13.71 -6.46
C VAL A 352 -9.64 14.60 -7.68
N LEU A 353 -8.93 14.38 -8.79
CA LEU A 353 -9.11 15.13 -10.03
C LEU A 353 -10.51 14.92 -10.63
N ILE A 354 -11.04 13.68 -10.63
CA ILE A 354 -12.39 13.40 -11.13
C ILE A 354 -13.44 14.14 -10.28
N LEU A 355 -13.30 14.10 -8.95
CA LEU A 355 -14.21 14.79 -8.03
C LEU A 355 -14.17 16.30 -8.22
N LEU A 356 -12.99 16.91 -8.30
CA LEU A 356 -12.87 18.37 -8.56
C LEU A 356 -13.48 18.76 -9.90
N LYS A 357 -13.28 17.93 -10.95
CA LYS A 357 -13.92 18.17 -12.26
C LYS A 357 -15.43 17.95 -12.22
N SER A 358 -15.92 17.02 -11.38
CA SER A 358 -17.35 16.81 -11.18
C SER A 358 -17.99 18.04 -10.54
N VAL A 359 -17.39 18.59 -9.48
CA VAL A 359 -17.85 19.83 -8.85
C VAL A 359 -17.86 20.99 -9.85
N LYS A 360 -16.76 21.14 -10.62
CA LYS A 360 -16.70 22.20 -11.64
C LYS A 360 -17.80 22.05 -12.71
N LYS A 361 -18.07 20.81 -13.14
CA LYS A 361 -19.15 20.51 -14.09
C LYS A 361 -20.51 20.91 -13.53
N GLU A 362 -20.82 20.51 -12.28
CA GLU A 362 -22.09 20.84 -11.63
C GLU A 362 -22.28 22.35 -11.49
N LEU A 363 -21.26 23.09 -11.01
CA LEU A 363 -21.31 24.56 -10.94
C LEU A 363 -21.60 25.20 -12.30
N LYS A 364 -20.99 24.68 -13.38
CA LYS A 364 -21.20 25.19 -14.72
C LYS A 364 -22.61 24.87 -15.22
N GLN A 365 -23.16 23.71 -14.87
CA GLN A 365 -24.50 23.29 -15.23
C GLN A 365 -25.57 24.14 -14.51
N TYR A 366 -25.33 24.58 -13.26
CA TYR A 366 -26.21 25.56 -12.59
C TYR A 366 -26.21 26.91 -13.28
N LEU A 367 -25.05 27.37 -13.79
CA LEU A 367 -24.95 28.66 -14.50
C LEU A 367 -25.51 28.58 -15.94
N HIS A 368 -25.38 27.42 -16.57
CA HIS A 368 -25.78 27.20 -17.97
C HIS A 368 -26.48 25.85 -18.12
N PRO A 369 -27.79 25.72 -17.79
CA PRO A 369 -28.52 24.45 -17.72
C PRO A 369 -28.54 23.65 -19.02
N SER A 370 -28.44 24.32 -20.19
CA SER A 370 -28.45 23.69 -21.52
C SER A 370 -27.07 23.09 -21.93
N VAL A 371 -26.00 23.36 -21.18
CA VAL A 371 -24.66 22.87 -21.53
C VAL A 371 -24.48 21.44 -21.09
N VAL A 372 -24.18 20.54 -22.05
CA VAL A 372 -23.78 19.18 -21.81
C VAL A 372 -22.26 19.10 -21.75
N GLU A 373 -21.68 19.14 -20.56
CA GLU A 373 -20.23 19.00 -20.37
C GLU A 373 -19.86 17.58 -19.96
N LYS A 374 -18.85 17.00 -20.64
CA LYS A 374 -18.30 15.69 -20.31
C LYS A 374 -16.96 15.85 -19.61
N ILE A 375 -16.76 15.13 -18.50
CA ILE A 375 -15.47 15.09 -17.79
C ILE A 375 -14.43 14.42 -18.67
N LYS A 376 -13.25 15.05 -18.80
CA LYS A 376 -12.12 14.53 -19.60
C LYS A 376 -10.89 14.32 -18.73
N MET A 377 -10.20 13.20 -18.93
CA MET A 377 -8.87 12.89 -18.38
C MET A 377 -7.94 12.54 -19.55
N ASP A 378 -6.76 13.14 -19.59
CA ASP A 378 -5.75 12.93 -20.65
C ASP A 378 -6.32 13.11 -22.08
N GLY A 379 -7.23 14.06 -22.25
CA GLY A 379 -7.91 14.32 -23.52
C GLY A 379 -9.05 13.35 -23.88
N LYS A 380 -9.26 12.29 -23.11
CA LYS A 380 -10.32 11.29 -23.31
C LYS A 380 -11.52 11.57 -22.39
N ILE A 381 -12.71 11.26 -22.88
CA ILE A 381 -13.94 11.37 -22.08
C ILE A 381 -13.91 10.25 -21.03
N VAL A 382 -14.16 10.61 -19.77
CA VAL A 382 -14.36 9.66 -18.68
C VAL A 382 -15.78 9.11 -18.78
N GLU A 383 -15.92 7.80 -18.79
CA GLU A 383 -17.22 7.13 -18.82
C GLU A 383 -18.06 7.51 -17.61
N HIS A 384 -19.37 7.68 -17.80
CA HIS A 384 -20.28 8.04 -16.72
C HIS A 384 -20.23 7.04 -15.55
N GLU A 385 -20.01 5.79 -15.85
CA GLU A 385 -19.92 4.69 -14.89
C GLU A 385 -18.71 4.86 -13.95
N VAL A 386 -17.56 5.33 -14.47
CA VAL A 386 -16.35 5.64 -13.69
C VAL A 386 -16.60 6.81 -12.75
N VAL A 387 -17.28 7.86 -13.21
CA VAL A 387 -17.62 9.01 -12.35
C VAL A 387 -18.58 8.59 -11.24
N ARG A 388 -19.63 7.81 -11.58
CA ARG A 388 -20.58 7.28 -10.61
C ARG A 388 -19.88 6.38 -9.58
N SER A 389 -19.03 5.46 -10.01
CA SER A 389 -18.31 4.57 -9.10
C SER A 389 -17.36 5.35 -8.17
N THR A 390 -16.73 6.41 -8.66
CA THR A 390 -15.90 7.30 -7.83
C THR A 390 -16.71 7.99 -6.74
N ASN A 391 -17.91 8.50 -7.07
CA ASN A 391 -18.78 9.13 -6.08
C ASN A 391 -19.28 8.12 -5.03
N VAL A 392 -19.71 6.93 -5.47
CA VAL A 392 -20.14 5.86 -4.55
C VAL A 392 -18.99 5.39 -3.65
N PHE A 393 -17.77 5.28 -4.20
CA PHE A 393 -16.57 5.00 -3.42
C PHE A 393 -16.36 6.04 -2.31
N MET A 394 -16.48 7.34 -2.63
CA MET A 394 -16.31 8.41 -1.63
C MET A 394 -17.37 8.36 -0.53
N VAL A 395 -18.62 8.06 -0.86
CA VAL A 395 -19.68 7.89 0.14
C VAL A 395 -19.36 6.71 1.07
N ALA A 396 -19.00 5.54 0.50
CA ALA A 396 -18.61 4.36 1.28
C ALA A 396 -17.37 4.64 2.15
N TYR A 397 -16.37 5.34 1.58
CA TYR A 397 -15.17 5.76 2.28
C TYR A 397 -15.49 6.59 3.53
N VAL A 398 -16.28 7.66 3.38
CA VAL A 398 -16.63 8.55 4.50
C VAL A 398 -17.44 7.81 5.56
N LEU A 399 -18.38 6.95 5.17
CA LEU A 399 -19.20 6.17 6.10
C LEU A 399 -18.33 5.20 6.91
N ILE A 400 -17.48 4.41 6.27
CA ILE A 400 -16.59 3.46 6.95
C ILE A 400 -15.64 4.22 7.86
N PHE A 401 -15.00 5.27 7.37
CA PHE A 401 -14.10 6.11 8.14
C PHE A 401 -14.78 6.62 9.43
N ALA A 402 -15.99 7.18 9.33
CA ALA A 402 -16.73 7.68 10.49
C ALA A 402 -17.08 6.56 11.48
N VAL A 403 -17.49 5.39 10.98
CA VAL A 403 -17.80 4.22 11.83
C VAL A 403 -16.51 3.72 12.51
N SER A 404 -15.40 3.63 11.80
CA SER A 404 -14.12 3.19 12.39
C SER A 404 -13.66 4.14 13.51
N VAL A 405 -13.69 5.47 13.27
CA VAL A 405 -13.37 6.45 14.33
C VAL A 405 -14.28 6.30 15.53
N LEU A 406 -15.59 6.10 15.32
CA LEU A 406 -16.55 5.88 16.41
C LEU A 406 -16.22 4.61 17.20
N LEU A 407 -15.90 3.51 16.53
CA LEU A 407 -15.62 2.22 17.18
C LEU A 407 -14.34 2.26 18.02
N ILE A 408 -13.25 2.86 17.49
CA ILE A 408 -11.99 2.94 18.26
C ILE A 408 -12.05 3.99 19.39
N SER A 409 -13.04 4.92 19.36
CA SER A 409 -13.27 5.86 20.46
C SER A 409 -13.69 5.17 21.76
N LEU A 410 -14.06 3.89 21.71
CA LEU A 410 -14.33 3.09 22.91
C LEU A 410 -13.10 2.90 23.81
N ASP A 411 -11.90 3.09 23.28
CA ASP A 411 -10.63 3.04 24.04
C ASP A 411 -10.31 4.37 24.77
N GLU A 412 -11.19 5.38 24.68
CA GLU A 412 -11.11 6.67 25.40
C GLU A 412 -9.83 7.51 25.15
N TYR A 413 -9.14 7.30 24.03
CA TYR A 413 -8.03 8.17 23.60
C TYR A 413 -8.54 9.47 22.99
N ASP A 414 -7.66 10.48 22.93
CA ASP A 414 -7.98 11.79 22.35
C ASP A 414 -8.39 11.72 20.87
N LEU A 415 -9.23 12.67 20.46
CA LEU A 415 -9.81 12.69 19.11
C LEU A 415 -8.74 12.75 18.00
N VAL A 416 -7.62 13.45 18.24
CA VAL A 416 -6.54 13.55 17.22
C VAL A 416 -5.88 12.19 17.03
N THR A 417 -5.60 11.46 18.12
CA THR A 417 -5.07 10.10 18.06
C THR A 417 -6.02 9.17 17.31
N ASN A 418 -7.31 9.13 17.69
CA ASN A 418 -8.29 8.26 17.07
C ASN A 418 -8.51 8.60 15.60
N PHE A 419 -8.72 9.88 15.27
CA PHE A 419 -8.91 10.34 13.89
C PHE A 419 -7.72 10.00 13.00
N THR A 420 -6.50 10.28 13.48
CA THR A 420 -5.31 10.06 12.66
C THR A 420 -4.88 8.59 12.64
N ALA A 421 -5.22 7.77 13.64
CA ALA A 421 -5.04 6.33 13.60
C ALA A 421 -5.86 5.70 12.48
N VAL A 422 -7.16 6.04 12.39
CA VAL A 422 -8.00 5.59 11.25
C VAL A 422 -7.51 6.18 9.93
N THR A 423 -7.12 7.46 9.91
CA THR A 423 -6.57 8.07 8.69
C THR A 423 -5.34 7.31 8.20
N ALA A 424 -4.41 6.99 9.10
CA ALA A 424 -3.17 6.29 8.77
C ALA A 424 -3.42 4.84 8.30
N THR A 425 -4.31 4.12 8.96
CA THR A 425 -4.61 2.72 8.62
C THR A 425 -5.46 2.59 7.38
N PHE A 426 -6.52 3.39 7.24
CA PHE A 426 -7.43 3.32 6.10
C PHE A 426 -6.82 3.83 4.80
N ASN A 427 -5.82 4.74 4.87
CA ASN A 427 -5.06 5.19 3.70
C ASN A 427 -3.72 4.46 3.53
N ASN A 428 -3.41 3.48 4.36
CA ASN A 428 -2.19 2.67 4.31
C ASN A 428 -0.90 3.51 4.34
N ILE A 429 -0.72 4.37 5.37
CA ILE A 429 0.42 5.32 5.49
C ILE A 429 1.38 4.97 6.64
N GLY A 430 0.86 4.43 7.74
CA GLY A 430 1.59 4.11 8.96
C GLY A 430 1.48 5.16 10.05
N PRO A 431 2.31 6.22 10.09
CA PRO A 431 2.23 7.23 11.14
C PRO A 431 1.03 8.17 10.97
N GLY A 432 0.41 8.53 12.10
CA GLY A 432 -0.58 9.60 12.22
C GLY A 432 -0.02 10.82 12.95
N LEU A 433 -0.78 11.33 13.94
CA LEU A 433 -0.40 12.41 14.86
C LEU A 433 -0.64 11.96 16.31
N ALA A 434 -0.16 12.72 17.26
CA ALA A 434 -0.25 12.45 18.70
C ALA A 434 0.34 11.07 19.06
N LEU A 435 -0.38 10.19 19.75
CA LEU A 435 0.13 8.89 20.20
C LEU A 435 0.53 7.94 19.07
N VAL A 436 -0.07 8.09 17.89
CA VAL A 436 0.26 7.32 16.66
C VAL A 436 1.15 8.11 15.70
N GLY A 437 1.80 9.17 16.18
CA GLY A 437 2.73 9.99 15.41
C GLY A 437 3.99 9.21 14.97
N PRO A 438 4.94 9.89 14.29
CA PRO A 438 6.15 9.26 13.73
C PRO A 438 7.04 8.54 14.76
N THR A 439 6.96 8.92 16.01
CA THR A 439 7.69 8.32 17.14
C THR A 439 6.82 7.42 18.01
N GLY A 440 5.55 7.29 17.67
CA GLY A 440 4.56 6.48 18.39
C GLY A 440 4.38 5.09 17.79
N ASN A 441 3.46 4.33 18.34
CA ASN A 441 3.06 3.02 17.84
C ASN A 441 1.57 2.74 18.15
N PHE A 442 1.02 1.63 17.65
CA PHE A 442 -0.38 1.24 17.84
C PHE A 442 -0.59 0.18 18.95
N GLY A 443 0.47 -0.16 19.69
CA GLY A 443 0.43 -1.23 20.68
C GLY A 443 -0.53 -0.99 21.86
N PHE A 444 -0.81 0.27 22.18
CA PHE A 444 -1.67 0.68 23.29
C PHE A 444 -3.17 0.47 23.05
N PHE A 445 -3.62 0.35 21.79
CA PHE A 445 -5.01 0.08 21.48
C PHE A 445 -5.46 -1.30 21.98
N SER A 446 -6.73 -1.42 22.36
CA SER A 446 -7.36 -2.70 22.71
C SER A 446 -7.35 -3.67 21.52
N ASN A 447 -7.50 -4.95 21.81
CA ASN A 447 -7.61 -5.97 20.75
C ASN A 447 -8.81 -5.71 19.83
N PHE A 448 -9.91 -5.14 20.34
CA PHE A 448 -11.06 -4.77 19.53
C PHE A 448 -10.71 -3.64 18.55
N SER A 449 -10.11 -2.56 19.03
CA SER A 449 -9.68 -1.43 18.17
C SER A 449 -8.64 -1.87 17.15
N LYS A 450 -7.70 -2.75 17.52
CA LYS A 450 -6.75 -3.35 16.57
C LYS A 450 -7.44 -4.13 15.46
N LEU A 451 -8.52 -4.88 15.76
CA LEU A 451 -9.30 -5.58 14.73
C LEU A 451 -10.03 -4.62 13.78
N VAL A 452 -10.55 -3.49 14.30
CA VAL A 452 -11.13 -2.43 13.46
C VAL A 452 -10.07 -1.83 12.53
N LEU A 453 -8.90 -1.49 13.07
CA LEU A 453 -7.79 -0.94 12.27
C LEU A 453 -7.23 -1.96 11.25
N ILE A 454 -7.22 -3.27 11.56
CA ILE A 454 -6.91 -4.36 10.63
C ILE A 454 -7.91 -4.36 9.46
N PHE A 455 -9.20 -4.24 9.77
CA PHE A 455 -10.22 -4.13 8.72
C PHE A 455 -10.00 -2.89 7.86
N ASP A 456 -9.69 -1.74 8.46
CA ASP A 456 -9.40 -0.49 7.74
C ASP A 456 -8.21 -0.64 6.80
N MET A 457 -7.10 -1.26 7.25
CA MET A 457 -5.93 -1.51 6.41
C MET A 457 -6.26 -2.38 5.18
N LEU A 458 -7.04 -3.45 5.38
CA LEU A 458 -7.49 -4.33 4.29
C LEU A 458 -8.47 -3.61 3.35
N ALA A 459 -9.44 -2.88 3.90
CA ALA A 459 -10.43 -2.14 3.11
C ALA A 459 -9.80 -1.01 2.30
N GLY A 460 -8.84 -0.30 2.87
CA GLY A 460 -8.07 0.73 2.16
C GLY A 460 -7.28 0.16 1.01
N ARG A 461 -6.54 -0.94 1.23
CA ARG A 461 -5.70 -1.57 0.21
C ARG A 461 -6.49 -2.19 -0.92
N LEU A 462 -7.61 -2.85 -0.61
CA LEU A 462 -8.48 -3.56 -1.56
C LEU A 462 -9.61 -2.69 -2.13
N GLU A 463 -9.55 -1.38 -1.91
CA GLU A 463 -10.53 -0.43 -2.46
C GLU A 463 -11.98 -0.66 -1.99
N ILE A 464 -12.15 -1.03 -0.71
CA ILE A 464 -13.42 -1.16 0.01
C ILE A 464 -14.31 -2.30 -0.50
N PHE A 465 -14.77 -2.26 -1.76
CA PHE A 465 -15.81 -3.17 -2.26
C PHE A 465 -15.44 -4.65 -2.22
N PRO A 466 -14.23 -5.10 -2.56
CA PRO A 466 -13.86 -6.50 -2.43
C PRO A 466 -14.00 -7.03 -1.01
N VAL A 467 -13.66 -6.22 0.00
CA VAL A 467 -13.79 -6.60 1.41
C VAL A 467 -15.25 -6.60 1.84
N LEU A 468 -16.04 -5.60 1.46
CA LEU A 468 -17.47 -5.54 1.79
C LEU A 468 -18.26 -6.72 1.21
N LEU A 469 -17.89 -7.19 0.01
CA LEU A 469 -18.54 -8.34 -0.61
C LEU A 469 -18.37 -9.64 0.18
N LEU A 470 -17.32 -9.78 0.98
CA LEU A 470 -17.17 -10.95 1.88
C LEU A 470 -18.32 -11.04 2.90
N PHE A 471 -18.89 -9.92 3.31
CA PHE A 471 -19.97 -9.86 4.30
C PHE A 471 -21.36 -9.91 3.67
N SER A 472 -21.47 -9.84 2.34
CA SER A 472 -22.76 -9.95 1.64
C SER A 472 -23.21 -11.39 1.49
N ARG A 473 -24.42 -11.72 2.00
CA ARG A 473 -25.00 -13.07 1.86
C ARG A 473 -25.22 -13.49 0.41
N GLU A 474 -25.48 -12.53 -0.48
CA GLU A 474 -25.72 -12.80 -1.90
C GLU A 474 -24.46 -13.30 -2.62
N THR A 475 -23.30 -12.84 -2.20
CA THR A 475 -22.00 -13.27 -2.75
C THR A 475 -21.79 -14.78 -2.61
N TRP A 476 -22.30 -15.38 -1.52
CA TRP A 476 -22.11 -16.80 -1.22
C TRP A 476 -23.19 -17.74 -1.78
N LYS A 477 -24.24 -17.20 -2.38
CA LYS A 477 -25.27 -18.03 -3.05
C LYS A 477 -24.70 -18.59 -4.36
N ARG A 478 -25.06 -19.85 -4.65
CA ARG A 478 -24.83 -20.43 -5.98
C ARG A 478 -25.89 -19.87 -6.93
N PHE A 479 -25.49 -19.27 -8.02
CA PHE A 479 -26.34 -19.01 -9.17
C PHE A 479 -26.34 -20.23 -10.07
#